data_9c8894ca4431c90949a02f5974a56a15
#
_entry.id   9c8894ca4431c90949a02f5974a56a15
#
_cell.length_a   1.000
_cell.length_b   1.000
_cell.length_c   1.000
_cell.angle_alpha   90.00
_cell.angle_beta   90.00
_cell.angle_gamma   90.00
#
_symmetry.space_group_name_H-M   'P 1'
#
loop_
_entity.id
_entity.type
_entity.pdbx_description
1 polymer ?
#
loop_
_entity_poly.entity_id
_entity_poly.type
_entity_poly.pdbx_seq_one_letter_code
_entity_poly.pdbx_strand_id
1 'polypeptide(L)' 'SRLTVVEAVSLAGGFTPIAAKDRTKVIRTNPDGKSMSFVIKVSAITVSGEKEKDIPLLPNDVVYVPQSFF' A
#
# COMPACT_ATOMS: atom_id res chain seq x y z
N SER A 1 6.76 -16.92 1.70
CA SER A 1 5.81 -16.13 0.92
C SER A 1 5.82 -14.69 1.39
N ARG A 2 5.57 -13.78 0.47
CA ARG A 2 5.58 -12.34 0.75
C ARG A 2 4.16 -11.82 0.88
N LEU A 3 3.98 -10.86 1.79
CA LEU A 3 2.71 -10.16 1.89
C LEU A 3 2.61 -9.11 0.79
N THR A 4 1.41 -8.95 0.24
CA THR A 4 1.11 -7.83 -0.63
C THR A 4 0.70 -6.62 0.20
N VAL A 5 0.56 -5.45 -0.43
CA VAL A 5 0.13 -4.23 0.25
C VAL A 5 -1.24 -4.43 0.91
N VAL A 6 -2.20 -4.98 0.18
CA VAL A 6 -3.56 -5.18 0.72
C VAL A 6 -3.56 -6.19 1.86
N GLU A 7 -2.80 -7.27 1.73
CA GLU A 7 -2.69 -8.26 2.80
C GLU A 7 -2.08 -7.67 4.07
N ALA A 8 -1.02 -6.87 3.92
CA ALA A 8 -0.35 -6.26 5.07
C ALA A 8 -1.28 -5.30 5.81
N VAL A 9 -2.03 -4.47 5.07
CA VAL A 9 -2.98 -3.55 5.70
C VAL A 9 -4.11 -4.32 6.37
N SER A 10 -4.59 -5.40 5.76
CA SER A 10 -5.65 -6.24 6.35
C SER A 10 -5.19 -6.87 7.67
N LEU A 11 -3.94 -7.33 7.74
CA LEU A 11 -3.38 -7.89 8.97
C LEU A 11 -3.24 -6.83 10.07
N ALA A 12 -3.04 -5.57 9.69
CA ALA A 12 -2.91 -4.47 10.64
C ALA A 12 -4.28 -3.91 11.09
N GLY A 13 -5.38 -4.52 10.68
CA GLY A 13 -6.72 -4.09 11.09
C GLY A 13 -7.54 -3.41 10.01
N GLY A 14 -6.99 -3.28 8.80
CA GLY A 14 -7.68 -2.69 7.68
C GLY A 14 -7.61 -1.17 7.65
N PHE A 15 -8.38 -0.57 6.75
CA PHE A 15 -8.42 0.87 6.61
C PHE A 15 -9.49 1.47 7.54
N THR A 16 -9.21 2.66 8.08
CA THR A 16 -10.22 3.41 8.83
C THR A 16 -11.20 4.06 7.86
N PRO A 17 -12.41 4.44 8.32
CA PRO A 17 -13.39 5.11 7.45
C PRO A 17 -12.89 6.40 6.79
N ILE A 18 -11.90 7.06 7.39
CA ILE A 18 -11.35 8.32 6.87
C ILE A 18 -10.06 8.12 6.09
N ALA A 19 -9.63 6.88 5.90
CA ALA A 19 -8.40 6.62 5.16
C ALA A 19 -8.59 6.89 3.67
N ALA A 20 -7.62 7.57 3.07
CA ALA A 20 -7.58 7.78 1.63
C ALA A 20 -6.93 6.56 0.96
N LYS A 21 -7.69 5.49 0.81
CA LYS A 21 -7.18 4.19 0.34
C LYS A 21 -6.46 4.29 -1.00
N ASP A 22 -6.99 5.09 -1.94
CA ASP A 22 -6.43 5.21 -3.28
C ASP A 22 -5.18 6.07 -3.33
N ARG A 23 -4.77 6.58 -2.19
CA ARG A 23 -3.53 7.34 -2.03
C ARG A 23 -2.53 6.61 -1.14
N THR A 24 -2.75 5.33 -0.91
CA THR A 24 -1.82 4.47 -0.18
C THR A 24 -0.48 4.48 -0.89
N LYS A 25 0.59 4.68 -0.14
CA LYS A 25 1.93 4.82 -0.69
C LYS A 25 2.85 3.78 -0.09
N VAL A 26 3.65 3.15 -0.94
CA VAL A 26 4.73 2.26 -0.51
C VAL A 26 6.05 2.97 -0.75
N ILE A 27 6.85 3.10 0.29
CA ILE A 27 8.17 3.72 0.21
C ILE A 27 9.22 2.62 0.31
N ARG A 28 10.05 2.50 -0.70
CA ARG A 28 11.07 1.47 -0.81
C ARG A 28 12.45 2.11 -0.91
N THR A 29 13.38 1.64 -0.09
CA THR A 29 14.75 2.13 -0.12
C THR A 29 15.63 1.09 -0.81
N ASN A 30 16.34 1.52 -1.84
CA ASN A 30 17.27 0.66 -2.58
C ASN A 30 18.59 0.50 -1.79
N PRO A 31 19.39 -0.55 -2.09
CA PRO A 31 20.68 -0.74 -1.42
C PRO A 31 21.66 0.43 -1.57
N ASP A 32 21.49 1.25 -2.61
CA ASP A 32 22.32 2.43 -2.83
C ASP A 32 21.90 3.64 -1.98
N GLY A 33 20.87 3.47 -1.14
CA GLY A 33 20.35 4.54 -0.28
C GLY A 33 19.28 5.41 -0.92
N LYS A 34 18.94 5.21 -2.17
CA LYS A 34 17.90 5.98 -2.83
C LYS A 34 16.53 5.40 -2.52
N SER A 35 15.55 6.29 -2.35
CA SER A 35 14.17 5.89 -2.08
C SER A 35 13.32 6.01 -3.32
N MET A 36 12.35 5.08 -3.43
CA MET A 36 11.32 5.09 -4.45
C MET A 36 9.97 5.06 -3.76
N SER A 37 8.96 5.65 -4.36
CA SER A 37 7.60 5.56 -3.83
C SER A 37 6.63 5.14 -4.92
N PHE A 38 5.62 4.35 -4.51
CA PHE A 38 4.57 3.86 -5.39
C PHE A 38 3.23 4.22 -4.79
N VAL A 39 2.31 4.73 -5.60
CA VAL A 39 0.94 4.98 -5.16
C VAL A 39 0.09 3.78 -5.57
N ILE A 40 -0.64 3.22 -4.61
CA ILE A 40 -1.47 2.04 -4.82
C ILE A 40 -2.94 2.45 -4.72
N LYS A 41 -3.68 2.25 -5.81
CA LYS A 41 -5.13 2.48 -5.82
C LYS A 41 -5.82 1.24 -5.27
N VAL A 42 -6.05 1.24 -3.96
CA VAL A 42 -6.58 0.06 -3.28
C VAL A 42 -7.98 -0.31 -3.78
N SER A 43 -8.82 0.66 -4.12
CA SER A 43 -10.16 0.37 -4.61
C SER A 43 -10.12 -0.36 -5.95
N ALA A 44 -9.13 -0.11 -6.81
CA ALA A 44 -8.97 -0.84 -8.06
C ALA A 44 -8.70 -2.33 -7.79
N ILE A 45 -8.03 -2.65 -6.71
CA ILE A 45 -7.70 -4.01 -6.32
C ILE A 45 -8.90 -4.69 -5.64
N THR A 46 -9.48 -4.04 -4.63
CA THR A 46 -10.49 -4.65 -3.77
C THR A 46 -11.89 -4.61 -4.38
N VAL A 47 -12.20 -3.61 -5.18
CA VAL A 47 -13.52 -3.44 -5.79
C VAL A 47 -13.53 -3.93 -7.23
N SER A 48 -12.55 -3.50 -8.02
CA SER A 48 -12.49 -3.86 -9.45
C SER A 48 -11.74 -5.16 -9.74
N GLY A 49 -11.11 -5.76 -8.74
CA GLY A 49 -10.43 -7.05 -8.88
C GLY A 49 -9.12 -7.02 -9.63
N GLU A 50 -8.49 -5.87 -9.76
CA GLU A 50 -7.23 -5.72 -10.47
C GLU A 50 -6.05 -6.15 -9.58
N LYS A 51 -5.97 -7.44 -9.30
CA LYS A 51 -5.00 -8.01 -8.36
C LYS A 51 -3.54 -7.77 -8.77
N GLU A 52 -3.28 -7.57 -10.05
CA GLU A 52 -1.94 -7.30 -10.54
C GLU A 52 -1.38 -5.96 -10.05
N LYS A 53 -2.24 -5.07 -9.56
CA LYS A 53 -1.83 -3.80 -8.98
C LYS A 53 -1.47 -3.91 -7.50
N ASP A 54 -1.73 -5.07 -6.89
CA ASP A 54 -1.42 -5.33 -5.50
C ASP A 54 0.00 -5.90 -5.41
N ILE A 55 0.98 -5.00 -5.27
CA ILE A 55 2.39 -5.39 -5.32
C ILE A 55 2.83 -6.11 -4.05
N PRO A 56 3.75 -7.08 -4.17
CA PRO A 56 4.34 -7.72 -2.99
C PRO A 56 5.29 -6.75 -2.28
N LEU A 57 5.28 -6.80 -0.94
CA LEU A 57 6.18 -5.99 -0.13
C LEU A 57 7.54 -6.68 -0.01
N LEU A 58 8.59 -5.86 0.02
CA LEU A 58 9.94 -6.31 0.28
C LEU A 58 10.34 -5.92 1.70
N PRO A 59 11.39 -6.55 2.28
CA PRO A 59 11.88 -6.14 3.60
C PRO A 59 12.21 -4.65 3.62
N ASN A 60 11.86 -4.00 4.73
CA ASN A 60 12.07 -2.58 4.99
C ASN A 60 11.18 -1.63 4.17
N ASP A 61 10.20 -2.15 3.43
CA ASP A 61 9.20 -1.29 2.80
C ASP A 61 8.33 -0.65 3.86
N VAL A 62 7.98 0.62 3.64
CA VAL A 62 7.07 1.36 4.52
C VAL A 62 5.77 1.59 3.76
N VAL A 63 4.65 1.23 4.40
CA VAL A 63 3.32 1.48 3.84
C VAL A 63 2.71 2.66 4.57
N TYR A 64 2.36 3.70 3.84
CA TYR A 64 1.76 4.91 4.38
C TYR A 64 0.35 5.08 3.82
N VAL A 65 -0.63 5.19 4.72
CA VAL A 65 -2.04 5.41 4.36
C VAL A 65 -2.45 6.77 4.87
N PRO A 66 -2.57 7.78 4.01
CA PRO A 66 -2.98 9.10 4.46
C PRO A 66 -4.46 9.13 4.81
N GLN A 67 -4.83 10.12 5.62
CA GLN A 67 -6.23 10.37 5.94
C GLN A 67 -6.81 11.37 4.96
N SER A 68 -8.12 11.24 4.71
CA SER A 68 -8.86 12.23 3.94
C SER A 68 -9.35 13.33 4.86
N PHE A 69 -9.19 14.57 4.43
CA PHE A 69 -9.64 15.74 5.17
C PHE A 69 -10.62 16.53 4.31
N PHE A 70 -11.88 16.51 4.69
CA PHE A 70 -12.95 17.24 4.00
C PHE A 70 -13.81 17.97 5.01
#